data_b48130f91ce3e01ffa2e1daceab3bd69
#
_entry.id   b48130f91ce3e01ffa2e1daceab3bd69
#
_cell.length_a   1.000
_cell.length_b   1.000
_cell.length_c   1.000
_cell.angle_alpha   90.00
_cell.angle_beta   90.00
_cell.angle_gamma   90.00
#
_symmetry.space_group_name_H-M   'P 1'
#
loop_
_entity.id
_entity.type
_entity.pdbx_description
1 polymer ?
#
loop_
_entity_poly.entity_id
_entity_poly.type
_entity_poly.pdbx_seq_one_letter_code
_entity_poly.pdbx_strand_id
1 'polypeptide(L)'
;MSEQEHSIMTPPIPSTDLGPTPASPLPELPGHSSRGRLERVLRRGEFAITAELNPPDSANPDDVYERVKHFDGFVDGVNATDGSGANCHMSSVAICALLTRVGYSPILQISCRDYNRIAIQGNVLGAAALGVCNVLALTGDGVQSGDHPEAKPVFDLDSTSLLHVIKTMRDERTFLSGRKITDPPRLFLGAAENPFAPPYDWRPLRLAKKIAAGAQYIQTQYCYDVPLLKQFMTKVRDMGLDEKCYILVGVGPLPSAKTARWMRSNVAGVHIRDEVIKRIEGAENQKAEGRSEERRV
;
A
#
# COMPACT_ATOMS: atom_id res chain seq x y z
N MET A 1 -55.70 -22.01 16.70
CA MET A 1 -54.62 -22.11 15.76
C MET A 1 -53.57 -21.13 16.22
N SER A 2 -52.56 -21.61 16.90
CA SER A 2 -51.51 -20.80 17.52
C SER A 2 -50.37 -20.62 16.51
N GLU A 3 -50.10 -19.36 16.16
CA GLU A 3 -48.89 -18.97 15.42
C GLU A 3 -47.66 -19.17 16.32
N GLN A 4 -46.86 -20.14 16.02
CA GLN A 4 -45.52 -20.30 16.59
C GLN A 4 -44.59 -19.32 15.89
N GLU A 5 -44.23 -18.22 16.57
CA GLU A 5 -43.11 -17.37 16.20
C GLU A 5 -41.82 -18.21 16.24
N HIS A 6 -41.28 -18.53 15.09
CA HIS A 6 -39.91 -19.04 14.97
C HIS A 6 -38.95 -17.89 15.22
N SER A 7 -38.59 -17.69 16.47
CA SER A 7 -37.42 -16.87 16.83
C SER A 7 -36.18 -17.50 16.20
N ILE A 8 -35.64 -16.87 15.17
CA ILE A 8 -34.32 -17.20 14.62
C ILE A 8 -33.31 -16.76 15.69
N MET A 9 -32.95 -17.69 16.57
CA MET A 9 -31.81 -17.50 17.47
C MET A 9 -30.55 -17.40 16.60
N THR A 10 -30.03 -16.20 16.43
CA THR A 10 -28.66 -15.98 15.94
C THR A 10 -27.72 -16.70 16.90
N PRO A 11 -26.90 -17.67 16.46
CA PRO A 11 -25.95 -18.30 17.36
C PRO A 11 -25.03 -17.22 17.94
N PRO A 12 -24.67 -17.30 19.22
CA PRO A 12 -23.71 -16.39 19.79
C PRO A 12 -22.43 -16.49 18.96
N ILE A 13 -21.96 -15.34 18.49
CA ILE A 13 -20.66 -15.24 17.85
C ILE A 13 -19.68 -15.82 18.86
N PRO A 14 -18.92 -16.90 18.53
CA PRO A 14 -17.94 -17.42 19.47
C PRO A 14 -17.05 -16.25 19.86
N SER A 15 -16.84 -16.07 21.17
CA SER A 15 -15.79 -15.17 21.67
C SER A 15 -14.45 -15.79 21.28
N THR A 16 -14.09 -15.68 20.02
CA THR A 16 -12.71 -15.87 19.63
C THR A 16 -11.97 -14.77 20.41
N ASP A 17 -10.95 -15.18 21.11
CA ASP A 17 -9.99 -14.28 21.74
C ASP A 17 -9.36 -13.45 20.61
N LEU A 18 -10.11 -12.40 20.24
CA LEU A 18 -9.79 -11.50 19.13
C LEU A 18 -8.69 -10.60 19.66
N GLY A 19 -7.46 -11.10 19.71
CA GLY A 19 -6.26 -10.33 19.94
C GLY A 19 -6.39 -9.06 20.82
N PRO A 20 -5.37 -8.34 21.11
CA PRO A 20 -5.46 -7.19 22.01
C PRO A 20 -6.56 -6.22 21.53
N THR A 21 -7.38 -5.77 22.48
CA THR A 21 -8.41 -4.73 22.25
C THR A 21 -7.84 -3.67 21.32
N PRO A 22 -8.54 -3.29 20.23
CA PRO A 22 -8.02 -2.28 19.31
C PRO A 22 -7.49 -1.10 20.09
N ALA A 23 -6.25 -0.73 19.85
CA ALA A 23 -5.65 0.40 20.53
C ALA A 23 -6.59 1.60 20.41
N SER A 24 -6.88 2.27 21.53
CA SER A 24 -7.71 3.47 21.52
C SER A 24 -7.21 4.41 20.43
N PRO A 25 -8.11 5.08 19.68
CA PRO A 25 -7.69 5.99 18.62
C PRO A 25 -6.63 6.96 19.15
N LEU A 26 -5.51 7.07 18.45
CA LEU A 26 -4.47 7.99 18.85
C LEU A 26 -5.04 9.42 18.91
N PRO A 27 -4.64 10.26 19.90
CA PRO A 27 -5.12 11.63 19.98
C PRO A 27 -4.72 12.41 18.72
N GLU A 28 -5.50 13.42 18.36
CA GLU A 28 -5.15 14.32 17.27
C GLU A 28 -3.94 15.17 17.66
N LEU A 29 -3.08 15.44 16.69
CA LEU A 29 -1.96 16.34 16.87
C LEU A 29 -2.08 17.53 15.91
N PRO A 30 -1.76 18.76 16.35
CA PRO A 30 -1.77 19.93 15.47
C PRO A 30 -0.93 19.71 14.22
N GLY A 31 -1.44 20.12 13.06
CA GLY A 31 -0.76 19.99 11.78
C GLY A 31 -0.75 18.59 11.15
N HIS A 32 -1.33 17.57 11.83
CA HIS A 32 -1.51 16.24 11.26
C HIS A 32 -2.79 16.17 10.46
N SER A 33 -2.73 15.44 9.33
CA SER A 33 -3.90 15.19 8.47
C SER A 33 -4.72 13.99 8.96
N SER A 34 -4.10 13.13 9.75
CA SER A 34 -4.70 11.89 10.26
C SER A 34 -4.30 11.64 11.73
N ARG A 35 -4.89 10.59 12.30
CA ARG A 35 -4.50 10.05 13.62
C ARG A 35 -3.54 8.87 13.52
N GLY A 36 -3.09 8.55 12.29
CA GLY A 36 -2.32 7.35 12.00
C GLY A 36 -0.91 7.36 12.57
N ARG A 37 -0.42 6.15 12.93
CA ARG A 37 0.96 5.95 13.42
C ARG A 37 2.00 6.38 12.36
N LEU A 38 1.79 6.03 11.09
CA LEU A 38 2.73 6.32 10.01
C LEU A 38 3.01 7.84 9.91
N GLU A 39 1.97 8.66 9.88
CA GLU A 39 2.13 10.12 9.82
C GLU A 39 2.89 10.67 11.05
N ARG A 40 2.64 10.11 12.24
CA ARG A 40 3.32 10.52 13.48
C ARG A 40 4.81 10.26 13.43
N VAL A 41 5.21 9.06 13.02
CA VAL A 41 6.61 8.63 12.93
C VAL A 41 7.35 9.54 11.93
N LEU A 42 6.78 9.71 10.74
CA LEU A 42 7.37 10.54 9.70
C LEU A 42 7.51 12.02 10.11
N ARG A 43 6.48 12.60 10.73
CA ARG A 43 6.51 14.01 11.17
C ARG A 43 7.45 14.27 12.35
N ARG A 44 7.82 13.24 13.11
CA ARG A 44 8.85 13.32 14.14
C ARG A 44 10.27 13.22 13.58
N GLY A 45 10.41 12.99 12.26
CA GLY A 45 11.71 12.75 11.63
C GLY A 45 12.30 11.38 11.99
N GLU A 46 11.47 10.46 12.47
CA GLU A 46 11.87 9.09 12.79
C GLU A 46 11.87 8.22 11.52
N PHE A 47 12.67 7.16 11.52
CA PHE A 47 12.73 6.21 10.41
C PHE A 47 11.47 5.34 10.41
N ALA A 48 10.63 5.48 9.38
CA ALA A 48 9.40 4.72 9.25
C ALA A 48 9.62 3.43 8.44
N ILE A 49 9.04 2.35 8.91
CA ILE A 49 9.03 1.05 8.23
C ILE A 49 7.60 0.69 7.85
N THR A 50 7.38 0.37 6.59
CA THR A 50 6.11 -0.19 6.12
C THR A 50 6.33 -1.54 5.47
N ALA A 51 5.38 -2.46 5.63
CA ALA A 51 5.39 -3.74 4.96
C ALA A 51 4.17 -3.87 4.05
N GLU A 52 4.25 -4.76 3.07
CA GLU A 52 3.16 -5.09 2.19
C GLU A 52 2.57 -6.45 2.58
N LEU A 53 1.27 -6.47 2.83
CA LEU A 53 0.52 -7.68 3.07
C LEU A 53 -0.03 -8.17 1.73
N ASN A 54 0.41 -9.36 1.33
CA ASN A 54 -0.18 -10.03 0.18
C ASN A 54 -1.61 -10.49 0.53
N PRO A 55 -2.66 -10.03 -0.18
CA PRO A 55 -4.03 -10.38 0.13
C PRO A 55 -4.28 -11.88 0.02
N PRO A 56 -5.08 -12.48 0.90
CA PRO A 56 -5.52 -13.85 0.73
C PRO A 56 -6.63 -13.97 -0.32
N ASP A 57 -6.69 -15.11 -1.00
CA ASP A 57 -7.83 -15.55 -1.82
C ASP A 57 -8.79 -16.35 -0.93
N SER A 58 -9.33 -15.71 0.08
CA SER A 58 -10.09 -16.35 1.14
C SER A 58 -11.11 -15.39 1.73
N ALA A 59 -12.22 -15.92 2.22
CA ALA A 59 -13.20 -15.18 3.01
C ALA A 59 -12.96 -15.34 4.53
N ASN A 60 -11.94 -16.11 4.93
CA ASN A 60 -11.61 -16.28 6.35
C ASN A 60 -10.74 -15.12 6.85
N PRO A 61 -11.17 -14.34 7.86
CA PRO A 61 -10.38 -13.25 8.41
C PRO A 61 -9.08 -13.73 9.07
N ASP A 62 -9.02 -14.97 9.56
CA ASP A 62 -7.82 -15.51 10.19
C ASP A 62 -6.64 -15.58 9.22
N ASP A 63 -6.90 -15.77 7.93
CA ASP A 63 -5.84 -15.76 6.91
C ASP A 63 -5.14 -14.39 6.80
N VAL A 64 -5.85 -13.30 7.09
CA VAL A 64 -5.28 -11.95 7.18
C VAL A 64 -4.49 -11.81 8.49
N TYR A 65 -5.06 -12.26 9.60
CA TYR A 65 -4.43 -12.12 10.92
C TYR A 65 -3.14 -12.95 11.03
N GLU A 66 -3.12 -14.16 10.51
CA GLU A 66 -1.90 -14.98 10.49
C GLU A 66 -0.78 -14.34 9.66
N ARG A 67 -1.12 -13.74 8.52
CA ARG A 67 -0.12 -13.05 7.68
C ARG A 67 0.45 -11.81 8.36
N VAL A 68 -0.39 -11.00 8.99
CA VAL A 68 0.07 -9.73 9.60
C VAL A 68 0.90 -9.93 10.87
N LYS A 69 0.76 -11.04 11.59
CA LYS A 69 1.57 -11.36 12.77
C LYS A 69 3.07 -11.30 12.53
N HIS A 70 3.52 -11.61 11.31
CA HIS A 70 4.94 -11.51 10.94
C HIS A 70 5.49 -10.09 10.98
N PHE A 71 4.63 -9.08 11.01
CA PHE A 71 5.01 -7.66 11.06
C PHE A 71 4.91 -7.06 12.46
N ASP A 72 4.43 -7.84 13.43
CA ASP A 72 4.15 -7.35 14.78
C ASP A 72 5.39 -6.75 15.44
N GLY A 73 5.27 -5.53 15.92
CA GLY A 73 6.38 -4.79 16.54
C GLY A 73 7.42 -4.20 15.58
N PHE A 74 7.35 -4.47 14.29
CA PHE A 74 8.39 -4.07 13.32
C PHE A 74 7.98 -2.94 12.37
N VAL A 75 6.68 -2.67 12.21
CA VAL A 75 6.19 -1.76 11.17
C VAL A 75 5.34 -0.62 11.71
N ASP A 76 5.37 0.50 11.02
CA ASP A 76 4.58 1.70 11.31
C ASP A 76 3.34 1.80 10.40
N GLY A 77 3.30 0.99 9.36
CA GLY A 77 2.17 0.87 8.45
C GLY A 77 2.19 -0.44 7.67
N VAL A 78 1.00 -0.98 7.36
CA VAL A 78 0.82 -2.20 6.57
C VAL A 78 0.04 -1.87 5.31
N ASN A 79 0.67 -2.02 4.14
CA ASN A 79 0.00 -1.85 2.86
C ASN A 79 -0.99 -2.99 2.62
N ALA A 80 -2.25 -2.67 2.43
CA ALA A 80 -3.28 -3.56 1.92
C ALA A 80 -3.41 -3.33 0.41
N THR A 81 -2.86 -4.23 -0.40
CA THR A 81 -2.82 -4.08 -1.85
C THR A 81 -4.22 -4.23 -2.46
N ASP A 82 -4.48 -3.54 -3.56
CA ASP A 82 -5.77 -3.53 -4.25
C ASP A 82 -5.63 -4.14 -5.64
N GLY A 83 -6.01 -5.42 -5.77
CA GLY A 83 -5.93 -6.16 -7.03
C GLY A 83 -4.53 -6.18 -7.63
N SER A 84 -3.52 -6.52 -6.83
CA SER A 84 -2.12 -6.55 -7.22
C SER A 84 -1.89 -7.41 -8.46
N GLY A 85 -1.15 -6.88 -9.45
CA GLY A 85 -0.91 -7.55 -10.72
C GLY A 85 -2.18 -7.76 -11.57
N ALA A 86 -3.26 -7.03 -11.29
CA ALA A 86 -4.59 -7.18 -11.89
C ALA A 86 -5.28 -8.54 -11.59
N ASN A 87 -4.89 -9.20 -10.50
CA ASN A 87 -5.53 -10.43 -10.03
C ASN A 87 -6.65 -10.14 -9.03
N CYS A 88 -7.61 -11.05 -8.96
CA CYS A 88 -8.69 -10.99 -7.98
C CYS A 88 -8.20 -11.47 -6.62
N HIS A 89 -8.38 -10.65 -5.58
CA HIS A 89 -8.04 -10.94 -4.19
C HIS A 89 -9.07 -10.35 -3.25
N MET A 90 -8.97 -10.65 -1.94
CA MET A 90 -9.75 -9.94 -0.93
C MET A 90 -9.55 -8.42 -1.07
N SER A 91 -10.62 -7.63 -1.03
CA SER A 91 -10.54 -6.18 -1.26
C SER A 91 -9.69 -5.46 -0.21
N SER A 92 -8.94 -4.45 -0.65
CA SER A 92 -8.09 -3.63 0.22
C SER A 92 -8.86 -2.97 1.37
N VAL A 93 -10.10 -2.56 1.15
CA VAL A 93 -10.98 -1.98 2.18
C VAL A 93 -11.30 -3.00 3.27
N ALA A 94 -11.62 -4.25 2.89
CA ALA A 94 -11.90 -5.32 3.86
C ALA A 94 -10.65 -5.65 4.69
N ILE A 95 -9.50 -5.78 4.05
CA ILE A 95 -8.22 -6.01 4.74
C ILE A 95 -7.91 -4.87 5.71
N CYS A 96 -8.04 -3.62 5.28
CA CYS A 96 -7.82 -2.47 6.15
C CYS A 96 -8.75 -2.47 7.38
N ALA A 97 -10.02 -2.84 7.20
CA ALA A 97 -10.97 -2.96 8.31
C ALA A 97 -10.53 -4.03 9.33
N LEU A 98 -10.11 -5.21 8.83
CA LEU A 98 -9.60 -6.29 9.67
C LEU A 98 -8.32 -5.88 10.42
N LEU A 99 -7.36 -5.25 9.74
CA LEU A 99 -6.11 -4.79 10.33
C LEU A 99 -6.33 -3.70 11.39
N THR A 100 -7.22 -2.74 11.11
CA THR A 100 -7.56 -1.68 12.08
C THR A 100 -8.19 -2.27 13.33
N ARG A 101 -9.05 -3.29 13.19
CA ARG A 101 -9.70 -3.97 14.31
C ARG A 101 -8.71 -4.61 15.28
N VAL A 102 -7.56 -5.07 14.80
CA VAL A 102 -6.52 -5.68 15.62
C VAL A 102 -5.33 -4.75 15.93
N GLY A 103 -5.51 -3.44 15.72
CA GLY A 103 -4.57 -2.40 16.19
C GLY A 103 -3.42 -2.06 15.25
N TYR A 104 -3.39 -2.60 14.04
CA TYR A 104 -2.41 -2.18 13.03
C TYR A 104 -2.81 -0.85 12.38
N SER A 105 -1.84 -0.20 11.75
CA SER A 105 -2.03 1.04 10.97
C SER A 105 -2.03 0.70 9.48
N PRO A 106 -3.17 0.34 8.87
CA PRO A 106 -3.20 -0.02 7.47
C PRO A 106 -3.01 1.18 6.57
N ILE A 107 -2.45 0.91 5.38
CA ILE A 107 -2.36 1.82 4.25
C ILE A 107 -3.30 1.27 3.18
N LEU A 108 -4.43 1.93 3.00
CA LEU A 108 -5.42 1.56 1.99
C LEU A 108 -4.87 1.88 0.60
N GLN A 109 -4.54 0.88 -0.18
CA GLN A 109 -4.29 1.06 -1.60
C GLN A 109 -5.61 1.14 -2.35
N ILE A 110 -5.73 2.08 -3.28
CA ILE A 110 -6.88 2.24 -4.17
C ILE A 110 -6.38 2.27 -5.60
N SER A 111 -6.78 1.27 -6.39
CA SER A 111 -6.53 1.19 -7.82
C SER A 111 -7.69 1.84 -8.59
N CYS A 112 -7.39 2.80 -9.48
CA CYS A 112 -8.40 3.40 -10.34
C CYS A 112 -8.90 2.45 -11.44
N ARG A 113 -8.24 1.30 -11.63
CA ARG A 113 -8.58 0.33 -12.68
C ARG A 113 -10.02 -0.19 -12.53
N ASP A 114 -10.43 -0.50 -11.31
CA ASP A 114 -11.67 -1.26 -11.07
C ASP A 114 -12.83 -0.39 -10.61
N TYR A 115 -12.60 0.89 -10.31
CA TYR A 115 -13.58 1.77 -9.67
C TYR A 115 -13.77 3.09 -10.43
N ASN A 116 -15.02 3.53 -10.54
CA ASN A 116 -15.31 4.92 -10.92
C ASN A 116 -15.24 5.85 -9.69
N ARG A 117 -15.28 7.16 -9.93
CA ARG A 117 -15.19 8.20 -8.89
C ARG A 117 -16.28 8.11 -7.82
N ILE A 118 -17.45 7.53 -8.12
CA ILE A 118 -18.53 7.35 -7.15
C ILE A 118 -18.13 6.27 -6.15
N ALA A 119 -17.72 5.11 -6.64
CA ALA A 119 -17.28 3.99 -5.82
C ALA A 119 -16.04 4.36 -4.99
N ILE A 120 -15.05 5.04 -5.60
CA ILE A 120 -13.84 5.50 -4.93
C ILE A 120 -14.18 6.41 -3.74
N GLN A 121 -14.99 7.45 -3.95
CA GLN A 121 -15.36 8.38 -2.87
C GLN A 121 -16.14 7.68 -1.75
N GLY A 122 -17.02 6.74 -2.11
CA GLY A 122 -17.74 5.91 -1.12
C GLY A 122 -16.79 5.02 -0.32
N ASN A 123 -15.84 4.35 -0.97
CA ASN A 123 -14.84 3.50 -0.32
C ASN A 123 -13.93 4.31 0.62
N VAL A 124 -13.52 5.51 0.21
CA VAL A 124 -12.72 6.43 1.04
C VAL A 124 -13.44 6.81 2.32
N LEU A 125 -14.74 7.18 2.23
CA LEU A 125 -15.55 7.49 3.43
C LEU A 125 -15.72 6.26 4.31
N GLY A 126 -16.05 5.10 3.72
CA GLY A 126 -16.22 3.86 4.46
C GLY A 126 -14.94 3.44 5.19
N ALA A 127 -13.81 3.48 4.53
CA ALA A 127 -12.53 3.17 5.14
C ALA A 127 -12.18 4.12 6.30
N ALA A 128 -12.37 5.43 6.10
CA ALA A 128 -12.15 6.43 7.15
C ALA A 128 -13.08 6.20 8.37
N ALA A 129 -14.35 5.85 8.13
CA ALA A 129 -15.31 5.49 9.19
C ALA A 129 -14.87 4.24 9.96
N LEU A 130 -14.18 3.30 9.32
CA LEU A 130 -13.60 2.11 9.93
C LEU A 130 -12.24 2.37 10.63
N GLY A 131 -11.78 3.63 10.68
CA GLY A 131 -10.54 4.02 11.37
C GLY A 131 -9.28 3.98 10.51
N VAL A 132 -9.39 3.76 9.22
CA VAL A 132 -8.23 3.83 8.30
C VAL A 132 -7.72 5.27 8.22
N CYS A 133 -6.41 5.43 8.39
CA CYS A 133 -5.74 6.74 8.48
C CYS A 133 -4.83 7.07 7.29
N ASN A 134 -4.47 6.07 6.48
CA ASN A 134 -3.52 6.24 5.39
C ASN A 134 -4.07 5.70 4.08
N VAL A 135 -3.84 6.40 2.99
CA VAL A 135 -4.22 5.97 1.63
C VAL A 135 -3.01 6.04 0.72
N LEU A 136 -2.87 5.05 -0.17
CA LEU A 136 -1.92 5.08 -1.28
C LEU A 136 -2.70 5.06 -2.60
N ALA A 137 -2.64 6.18 -3.32
CA ALA A 137 -3.33 6.35 -4.59
C ALA A 137 -2.56 5.70 -5.74
N LEU A 138 -3.21 4.77 -6.45
CA LEU A 138 -2.64 4.02 -7.58
C LEU A 138 -3.52 4.20 -8.82
N THR A 139 -2.88 4.24 -10.00
CA THR A 139 -3.62 4.12 -11.26
C THR A 139 -4.09 2.68 -11.46
N GLY A 140 -3.24 1.73 -11.13
CA GLY A 140 -3.45 0.30 -11.34
C GLY A 140 -2.82 -0.20 -12.63
N ASP A 141 -2.49 -1.48 -12.65
CA ASP A 141 -2.00 -2.19 -13.84
C ASP A 141 -3.15 -2.48 -14.80
N GLY A 142 -2.84 -2.70 -16.09
CA GLY A 142 -3.86 -3.11 -17.06
C GLY A 142 -4.42 -4.50 -16.76
N VAL A 143 -5.72 -4.72 -17.00
CA VAL A 143 -6.40 -6.00 -16.76
C VAL A 143 -5.75 -7.17 -17.50
N GLN A 144 -5.05 -6.90 -18.61
CA GLN A 144 -4.42 -7.90 -19.46
C GLN A 144 -3.26 -8.64 -18.77
N SER A 145 -2.74 -8.09 -17.68
CA SER A 145 -1.67 -8.72 -16.90
C SER A 145 -2.18 -9.66 -15.80
N GLY A 146 -3.49 -9.68 -15.55
CA GLY A 146 -4.10 -10.44 -14.46
C GLY A 146 -4.82 -11.71 -14.90
N ASP A 147 -5.58 -12.27 -13.98
CA ASP A 147 -6.34 -13.52 -14.13
C ASP A 147 -7.67 -13.35 -14.90
N HIS A 148 -8.13 -12.11 -15.10
CA HIS A 148 -9.33 -11.78 -15.87
C HIS A 148 -9.03 -10.76 -16.99
N PRO A 149 -8.27 -11.14 -18.04
CA PRO A 149 -7.83 -10.20 -19.08
C PRO A 149 -9.00 -9.62 -19.93
N GLU A 150 -10.17 -10.24 -19.90
CA GLU A 150 -11.40 -9.79 -20.55
C GLU A 150 -12.21 -8.80 -19.70
N ALA A 151 -11.86 -8.58 -18.45
CA ALA A 151 -12.55 -7.64 -17.58
C ALA A 151 -12.55 -6.23 -18.18
N LYS A 152 -13.61 -5.47 -17.90
CA LYS A 152 -13.74 -4.09 -18.38
C LYS A 152 -13.07 -3.13 -17.42
N PRO A 153 -11.90 -2.55 -17.75
CA PRO A 153 -11.27 -1.55 -16.90
C PRO A 153 -12.12 -0.28 -16.88
N VAL A 154 -12.13 0.41 -15.74
CA VAL A 154 -12.88 1.65 -15.55
C VAL A 154 -11.99 2.86 -15.83
N PHE A 155 -10.88 3.01 -15.11
CA PHE A 155 -9.94 4.14 -15.24
C PHE A 155 -10.62 5.50 -15.39
N ASP A 156 -11.70 5.75 -14.62
CA ASP A 156 -12.38 7.06 -14.56
C ASP A 156 -11.44 8.14 -13.98
N LEU A 157 -10.50 7.72 -13.15
CA LEU A 157 -9.43 8.54 -12.58
C LEU A 157 -8.06 7.87 -12.83
N ASP A 158 -7.01 8.64 -12.61
CA ASP A 158 -5.65 8.16 -12.43
C ASP A 158 -5.16 8.48 -11.00
N SER A 159 -3.96 8.06 -10.63
CA SER A 159 -3.45 8.30 -9.28
C SER A 159 -3.34 9.78 -8.90
N THR A 160 -3.11 10.67 -9.85
CA THR A 160 -2.99 12.11 -9.60
C THR A 160 -4.36 12.74 -9.38
N SER A 161 -5.33 12.42 -10.22
CA SER A 161 -6.71 12.87 -10.03
C SER A 161 -7.37 12.25 -8.80
N LEU A 162 -7.03 10.99 -8.47
CA LEU A 162 -7.47 10.34 -7.24
C LEU A 162 -6.96 11.09 -5.98
N LEU A 163 -5.67 11.48 -5.96
CA LEU A 163 -5.13 12.31 -4.87
C LEU A 163 -5.91 13.60 -4.71
N HIS A 164 -6.18 14.29 -5.82
CA HIS A 164 -6.95 15.53 -5.81
C HIS A 164 -8.37 15.30 -5.25
N VAL A 165 -9.05 14.23 -5.66
CA VAL A 165 -10.37 13.85 -5.14
C VAL A 165 -10.35 13.70 -3.63
N ILE A 166 -9.42 12.89 -3.10
CA ILE A 166 -9.36 12.62 -1.67
C ILE A 166 -8.95 13.89 -0.89
N LYS A 167 -8.03 14.70 -1.44
CA LYS A 167 -7.66 16.00 -0.88
C LYS A 167 -8.87 16.91 -0.79
N THR A 168 -9.68 17.04 -1.84
CA THR A 168 -10.92 17.83 -1.85
C THR A 168 -11.91 17.34 -0.79
N MET A 169 -12.11 16.02 -0.68
CA MET A 169 -12.97 15.44 0.34
C MET A 169 -12.49 15.79 1.76
N ARG A 170 -11.20 15.74 2.01
CA ARG A 170 -10.59 16.02 3.32
C ARG A 170 -10.55 17.51 3.64
N ASP A 171 -10.04 18.33 2.74
CA ASP A 171 -9.69 19.74 3.01
C ASP A 171 -10.87 20.69 2.75
N GLU A 172 -11.61 20.46 1.65
CA GLU A 172 -12.76 21.30 1.25
C GLU A 172 -14.08 20.76 1.77
N ARG A 173 -14.09 19.54 2.32
CA ARG A 173 -15.26 18.87 2.89
C ARG A 173 -16.39 18.68 1.89
N THR A 174 -16.05 18.43 0.62
CA THR A 174 -17.00 18.22 -0.48
C THR A 174 -16.61 17.02 -1.32
N PHE A 175 -17.61 16.37 -1.91
CA PHE A 175 -17.40 15.48 -3.04
C PHE A 175 -17.01 16.28 -4.30
N LEU A 176 -16.51 15.61 -5.32
CA LEU A 176 -16.25 16.26 -6.62
C LEU A 176 -17.48 16.93 -7.24
N SER A 177 -18.67 16.47 -6.89
CA SER A 177 -19.94 17.09 -7.31
C SER A 177 -20.26 18.43 -6.63
N GLY A 178 -19.44 18.87 -5.66
CA GLY A 178 -19.70 20.02 -4.81
C GLY A 178 -20.64 19.75 -3.64
N ARG A 179 -21.23 18.55 -3.53
CA ARG A 179 -22.07 18.16 -2.39
C ARG A 179 -21.23 18.08 -1.12
N LYS A 180 -21.70 18.69 -0.04
CA LYS A 180 -21.00 18.73 1.25
C LYS A 180 -20.90 17.35 1.91
N ILE A 181 -19.78 17.14 2.60
CA ILE A 181 -19.51 16.01 3.48
C ILE A 181 -19.68 16.49 4.93
N THR A 182 -20.50 15.81 5.71
CA THR A 182 -20.79 16.18 7.11
C THR A 182 -19.55 16.03 7.99
N ASP A 183 -18.92 14.83 7.93
CA ASP A 183 -17.68 14.54 8.64
C ASP A 183 -16.62 14.10 7.60
N PRO A 184 -15.61 14.93 7.31
CA PRO A 184 -14.63 14.64 6.27
C PRO A 184 -13.65 13.56 6.69
N PRO A 185 -13.10 12.77 5.74
CA PRO A 185 -12.11 11.74 6.04
C PRO A 185 -10.79 12.39 6.47
N ARG A 186 -10.21 11.90 7.56
CA ARG A 186 -8.90 12.34 8.07
C ARG A 186 -7.83 11.39 7.63
N LEU A 187 -7.18 11.68 6.52
CA LEU A 187 -6.29 10.75 5.84
C LEU A 187 -4.93 11.38 5.53
N PHE A 188 -3.87 10.63 5.77
CA PHE A 188 -2.53 10.87 5.30
C PHE A 188 -2.39 10.28 3.89
N LEU A 189 -2.13 11.14 2.90
CA LEU A 189 -2.23 10.79 1.48
C LEU A 189 -0.87 10.46 0.89
N GLY A 190 -0.77 9.30 0.28
CA GLY A 190 0.39 8.84 -0.45
C GLY A 190 0.10 8.44 -1.89
N ALA A 191 1.16 8.29 -2.65
CA ALA A 191 1.13 7.71 -3.99
C ALA A 191 2.40 6.92 -4.28
N ALA A 192 2.36 6.07 -5.30
CA ALA A 192 3.54 5.38 -5.78
C ALA A 192 4.34 6.26 -6.75
N GLU A 193 5.67 6.11 -6.78
CA GLU A 193 6.53 6.64 -7.83
C GLU A 193 7.59 5.60 -8.22
N ASN A 194 8.03 5.63 -9.46
CA ASN A 194 9.07 4.74 -9.93
C ASN A 194 10.29 5.49 -10.44
N PRO A 195 11.31 5.69 -9.59
CA PRO A 195 12.56 6.33 -9.99
C PRO A 195 13.36 5.57 -11.04
N PHE A 196 13.08 4.27 -11.21
CA PHE A 196 13.92 3.30 -11.95
C PHE A 196 13.43 3.04 -13.37
N ALA A 197 12.36 3.67 -13.81
CA ALA A 197 11.83 3.53 -15.15
C ALA A 197 12.02 4.81 -15.98
N PRO A 198 12.46 4.71 -17.25
CA PRO A 198 12.58 5.86 -18.13
C PRO A 198 11.19 6.48 -18.44
N PRO A 199 11.13 7.73 -18.86
CA PRO A 199 12.25 8.69 -18.94
C PRO A 199 12.60 9.27 -17.58
N TYR A 200 13.85 9.16 -17.17
CA TYR A 200 14.31 9.46 -15.80
C TYR A 200 14.15 10.94 -15.43
N ASP A 201 14.29 11.86 -16.40
CA ASP A 201 14.14 13.31 -16.17
C ASP A 201 12.69 13.71 -15.84
N TRP A 202 11.72 12.91 -16.24
CA TRP A 202 10.30 13.14 -15.97
C TRP A 202 9.85 12.69 -14.60
N ARG A 203 10.61 11.81 -13.94
CA ARG A 203 10.20 11.22 -12.65
C ARG A 203 10.06 12.26 -11.54
N PRO A 204 11.02 13.20 -11.35
CA PRO A 204 10.83 14.28 -10.37
C PRO A 204 9.67 15.21 -10.71
N LEU A 205 9.41 15.47 -12.00
CA LEU A 205 8.27 16.28 -12.44
C LEU A 205 6.93 15.59 -12.16
N ARG A 206 6.86 14.29 -12.35
CA ARG A 206 5.67 13.49 -11.96
C ARG A 206 5.46 13.52 -10.45
N LEU A 207 6.53 13.38 -9.67
CA LEU A 207 6.48 13.53 -8.22
C LEU A 207 5.93 14.91 -7.84
N ALA A 208 6.42 15.99 -8.45
CA ALA A 208 5.91 17.35 -8.21
C ALA A 208 4.41 17.48 -8.48
N LYS A 209 3.90 16.85 -9.55
CA LYS A 209 2.46 16.82 -9.85
C LYS A 209 1.67 16.10 -8.76
N LYS A 210 2.15 14.97 -8.27
CA LYS A 210 1.50 14.21 -7.19
C LYS A 210 1.48 14.99 -5.88
N ILE A 211 2.57 15.69 -5.55
CA ILE A 211 2.65 16.56 -4.38
C ILE A 211 1.63 17.69 -4.50
N ALA A 212 1.56 18.35 -5.65
CA ALA A 212 0.58 19.42 -5.92
C ALA A 212 -0.87 18.89 -5.81
N ALA A 213 -1.12 17.64 -6.23
CA ALA A 213 -2.41 16.99 -6.10
C ALA A 213 -2.76 16.55 -4.67
N GLY A 214 -1.80 16.57 -3.74
CA GLY A 214 -2.05 16.29 -2.32
C GLY A 214 -1.23 15.17 -1.71
N ALA A 215 -0.28 14.56 -2.42
CA ALA A 215 0.59 13.54 -1.86
C ALA A 215 1.48 14.14 -0.76
N GLN A 216 1.47 13.50 0.41
CA GLN A 216 2.26 13.86 1.59
C GLN A 216 3.38 12.84 1.82
N TYR A 217 3.26 11.64 1.27
CA TYR A 217 4.32 10.65 1.19
C TYR A 217 4.29 9.90 -0.14
N ILE A 218 5.43 9.34 -0.49
CA ILE A 218 5.60 8.51 -1.68
C ILE A 218 6.20 7.17 -1.28
N GLN A 219 5.69 6.10 -1.86
CA GLN A 219 6.35 4.79 -1.84
C GLN A 219 6.97 4.54 -3.21
N THR A 220 8.27 4.25 -3.25
CA THR A 220 8.94 3.95 -4.52
C THR A 220 8.77 2.48 -4.91
N GLN A 221 8.98 2.19 -6.20
CA GLN A 221 9.21 0.81 -6.64
C GLN A 221 10.48 0.26 -5.96
N TYR A 222 10.66 -1.06 -5.96
CA TYR A 222 11.85 -1.73 -5.39
C TYR A 222 13.15 -1.14 -5.90
N CYS A 223 14.03 -0.74 -4.97
CA CYS A 223 15.34 -0.18 -5.24
C CYS A 223 16.41 -1.27 -5.29
N TYR A 224 16.79 -1.70 -6.49
CA TYR A 224 17.94 -2.55 -6.74
C TYR A 224 19.06 -1.82 -7.50
N ASP A 225 18.90 -0.51 -7.73
CA ASP A 225 19.86 0.39 -8.34
C ASP A 225 20.01 1.68 -7.51
N VAL A 226 20.88 1.63 -6.50
CA VAL A 226 21.16 2.76 -5.61
C VAL A 226 21.74 3.98 -6.35
N PRO A 227 22.67 3.85 -7.33
CA PRO A 227 23.11 4.97 -8.14
C PRO A 227 21.96 5.73 -8.82
N LEU A 228 21.01 5.01 -9.43
CA LEU A 228 19.85 5.63 -10.08
C LEU A 228 18.91 6.31 -9.06
N LEU A 229 18.70 5.70 -7.88
CA LEU A 229 17.98 6.35 -6.79
C LEU A 229 18.66 7.66 -6.36
N LYS A 230 19.98 7.67 -6.24
CA LYS A 230 20.73 8.89 -5.88
C LYS A 230 20.56 10.00 -6.92
N GLN A 231 20.59 9.66 -8.21
CA GLN A 231 20.33 10.64 -9.29
C GLN A 231 18.92 11.24 -9.20
N PHE A 232 17.92 10.39 -8.97
CA PHE A 232 16.55 10.84 -8.74
C PHE A 232 16.46 11.78 -7.52
N MET A 233 17.02 11.37 -6.38
CA MET A 233 16.99 12.15 -5.14
C MET A 233 17.75 13.48 -5.24
N THR A 234 18.82 13.56 -6.04
CA THR A 234 19.49 14.85 -6.32
C THR A 234 18.50 15.83 -6.96
N LYS A 235 17.81 15.41 -8.02
CA LYS A 235 16.81 16.27 -8.69
C LYS A 235 15.61 16.59 -7.78
N VAL A 236 15.18 15.65 -6.95
CA VAL A 236 14.12 15.88 -5.96
C VAL A 236 14.51 16.98 -4.99
N ARG A 237 15.76 16.98 -4.49
CA ARG A 237 16.30 18.03 -3.60
C ARG A 237 16.49 19.37 -4.32
N ASP A 238 17.03 19.35 -5.52
CA ASP A 238 17.20 20.58 -6.33
C ASP A 238 15.86 21.28 -6.57
N MET A 239 14.76 20.53 -6.60
CA MET A 239 13.40 21.06 -6.73
C MET A 239 12.71 21.33 -5.38
N GLY A 240 13.35 21.07 -4.24
CA GLY A 240 12.78 21.22 -2.90
C GLY A 240 11.54 20.35 -2.65
N LEU A 241 11.48 19.17 -3.25
CA LEU A 241 10.32 18.29 -3.13
C LEU A 241 10.41 17.39 -1.89
N ASP A 242 11.59 17.07 -1.42
CA ASP A 242 11.84 16.30 -0.19
C ASP A 242 11.45 17.05 1.08
N GLU A 243 11.39 18.38 1.04
CA GLU A 243 10.83 19.19 2.12
C GLU A 243 9.29 19.17 2.17
N LYS A 244 8.64 18.76 1.09
CA LYS A 244 7.19 18.78 0.92
C LYS A 244 6.54 17.41 1.03
N CYS A 245 7.32 16.33 0.91
CA CYS A 245 6.80 14.99 0.82
C CYS A 245 7.82 13.98 1.35
N TYR A 246 7.37 13.05 2.18
CA TYR A 246 8.19 11.95 2.67
C TYR A 246 8.41 10.91 1.57
N ILE A 247 9.63 10.39 1.47
CA ILE A 247 9.99 9.38 0.47
C ILE A 247 10.31 8.07 1.20
N LEU A 248 9.45 7.07 1.05
CA LEU A 248 9.65 5.72 1.53
C LEU A 248 10.20 4.88 0.36
N VAL A 249 11.42 4.40 0.52
CA VAL A 249 12.09 3.63 -0.53
C VAL A 249 11.67 2.17 -0.44
N GLY A 250 11.14 1.62 -1.53
CA GLY A 250 10.80 0.21 -1.63
C GLY A 250 12.06 -0.66 -1.58
N VAL A 251 12.07 -1.64 -0.69
CA VAL A 251 13.12 -2.66 -0.60
C VAL A 251 12.48 -4.04 -0.53
N GLY A 252 13.12 -5.02 -1.11
CA GLY A 252 12.61 -6.38 -1.10
C GLY A 252 13.75 -7.39 -1.21
N PRO A 253 13.67 -8.54 -0.52
CA PRO A 253 14.67 -9.57 -0.63
C PRO A 253 14.65 -10.22 -2.01
N LEU A 254 15.83 -10.53 -2.52
CA LEU A 254 16.00 -11.36 -3.72
C LEU A 254 16.50 -12.75 -3.27
N PRO A 255 15.60 -13.71 -3.05
CA PRO A 255 15.97 -15.00 -2.45
C PRO A 255 16.81 -15.87 -3.36
N SER A 256 16.79 -15.62 -4.68
CA SER A 256 17.58 -16.36 -5.66
C SER A 256 17.82 -15.55 -6.94
N ALA A 257 18.85 -15.89 -7.69
CA ALA A 257 19.11 -15.33 -9.00
C ALA A 257 17.96 -15.63 -10.00
N LYS A 258 17.31 -16.79 -9.86
CA LYS A 258 16.13 -17.16 -10.65
C LYS A 258 14.99 -16.17 -10.37
N THR A 259 14.70 -15.90 -9.10
CA THR A 259 13.65 -14.92 -8.68
C THR A 259 14.00 -13.54 -9.19
N ALA A 260 15.25 -13.10 -9.08
CA ALA A 260 15.69 -11.79 -9.55
C ALA A 260 15.49 -11.63 -11.07
N ARG A 261 15.83 -12.65 -11.88
CA ARG A 261 15.55 -12.62 -13.32
C ARG A 261 14.08 -12.58 -13.63
N TRP A 262 13.29 -13.39 -12.91
CA TRP A 262 11.84 -13.40 -13.08
C TRP A 262 11.22 -12.04 -12.75
N MET A 263 11.58 -11.44 -11.61
CA MET A 263 11.09 -10.11 -11.22
C MET A 263 11.45 -9.05 -12.25
N ARG A 264 12.69 -9.05 -12.75
CA ARG A 264 13.14 -8.11 -13.79
C ARG A 264 12.34 -8.22 -15.09
N SER A 265 11.89 -9.42 -15.43
CA SER A 265 11.17 -9.68 -16.68
C SER A 265 9.66 -9.55 -16.57
N ASN A 266 9.09 -9.75 -15.38
CA ASN A 266 7.64 -9.91 -15.20
C ASN A 266 7.02 -8.85 -14.27
N VAL A 267 7.79 -8.18 -13.42
CA VAL A 267 7.25 -7.15 -12.54
C VAL A 267 7.46 -5.78 -13.17
N ALA A 268 6.37 -5.11 -13.50
CA ALA A 268 6.40 -3.82 -14.18
C ALA A 268 7.22 -2.78 -13.41
N GLY A 269 8.20 -2.18 -14.10
CA GLY A 269 9.03 -1.12 -13.56
C GLY A 269 10.11 -1.55 -12.57
N VAL A 270 10.29 -2.84 -12.33
CA VAL A 270 11.43 -3.36 -11.54
C VAL A 270 12.68 -3.39 -12.41
N HIS A 271 13.71 -2.66 -11.95
CA HIS A 271 15.02 -2.60 -12.59
C HIS A 271 16.06 -3.29 -11.70
N ILE A 272 16.63 -4.42 -12.17
CA ILE A 272 17.67 -5.18 -11.48
C ILE A 272 18.89 -5.26 -12.40
N ARG A 273 20.02 -4.73 -11.93
CA ARG A 273 21.29 -4.72 -12.70
C ARG A 273 21.89 -6.12 -12.79
N ASP A 274 22.56 -6.42 -13.89
CA ASP A 274 23.23 -7.72 -14.09
C ASP A 274 24.23 -8.05 -12.98
N GLU A 275 24.91 -7.04 -12.44
CA GLU A 275 25.87 -7.20 -11.34
C GLU A 275 25.21 -7.74 -10.07
N VAL A 276 23.97 -7.33 -9.78
CA VAL A 276 23.19 -7.83 -8.63
C VAL A 276 22.88 -9.31 -8.83
N ILE A 277 22.42 -9.68 -10.02
CA ILE A 277 22.10 -11.08 -10.35
C ILE A 277 23.36 -11.95 -10.26
N LYS A 278 24.47 -11.53 -10.86
CA LYS A 278 25.76 -12.25 -10.80
C LYS A 278 26.26 -12.43 -9.37
N ARG A 279 26.08 -11.41 -8.52
CA ARG A 279 26.49 -11.49 -7.12
C ARG A 279 25.66 -12.54 -6.34
N ILE A 280 24.35 -12.62 -6.62
CA ILE A 280 23.48 -13.63 -6.00
C ILE A 280 23.89 -15.04 -6.47
N GLU A 281 24.16 -15.22 -7.77
CA GLU A 281 24.64 -16.50 -8.33
C GLU A 281 25.94 -16.96 -7.68
N GLY A 282 26.90 -16.05 -7.51
CA GLY A 282 28.15 -16.36 -6.83
C GLY A 282 27.92 -16.82 -5.39
N ALA A 283 27.04 -16.18 -4.66
CA ALA A 283 26.70 -16.56 -3.29
C ALA A 283 25.93 -17.91 -3.22
N GLU A 284 25.07 -18.19 -4.18
CA GLU A 284 24.39 -19.49 -4.28
C GLU A 284 25.37 -20.65 -4.53
N ASN A 285 26.34 -20.43 -5.42
CA ASN A 285 27.38 -21.42 -5.72
C ASN A 285 28.27 -21.70 -4.51
N GLN A 286 28.75 -20.67 -3.80
CA GLN A 286 29.52 -20.82 -2.57
C GLN A 286 28.74 -21.59 -1.50
N LYS A 287 27.45 -21.31 -1.33
CA LYS A 287 26.59 -22.03 -0.38
C LYS A 287 26.39 -23.50 -0.78
N ALA A 288 26.34 -23.79 -2.06
CA ALA A 288 26.23 -25.18 -2.56
C ALA A 288 27.53 -25.93 -2.35
N GLU A 289 28.69 -25.30 -2.58
CA GLU A 289 30.02 -25.85 -2.34
C GLU A 289 30.26 -26.14 -0.86
N GLY A 290 29.96 -25.17 0.05
CA GLY A 290 30.06 -25.37 1.50
C GLY A 290 29.19 -26.53 2.02
N ARG A 291 27.99 -26.67 1.52
CA ARG A 291 27.11 -27.82 1.87
C ARG A 291 27.63 -29.15 1.35
N SER A 292 28.38 -29.15 0.25
CA SER A 292 29.00 -30.38 -0.27
C SER A 292 30.19 -30.83 0.57
N GLU A 293 30.90 -29.89 1.20
CA GLU A 293 32.01 -30.18 2.12
C GLU A 293 31.51 -30.70 3.47
N GLU A 294 30.45 -30.08 4.04
CA GLU A 294 29.82 -30.55 5.29
C GLU A 294 29.26 -31.98 5.19
N ARG A 295 28.89 -32.47 4.01
CA ARG A 295 28.43 -33.85 3.77
C ARG A 295 29.56 -34.84 3.58
N ARG A 296 30.83 -34.41 3.49
CA ARG A 296 31.99 -35.26 3.33
C ARG A 296 32.78 -35.51 4.62
N VAL A 297 32.35 -34.86 5.73
CA VAL A 297 32.81 -35.10 7.09
C VAL A 297 31.80 -35.95 7.84
#